data_b34189f366f746cdb5a84cfd40c41ac3
#
_entry.id   b34189f366f746cdb5a84cfd40c41ac3
#
_cell.length_a   1.000
_cell.length_b   1.000
_cell.length_c   1.000
_cell.angle_alpha   90.00
_cell.angle_beta   90.00
_cell.angle_gamma   90.00
#
_symmetry.space_group_name_H-M   'P 1'
#
loop_
_entity.id
_entity.type
_entity.pdbx_description
1 polymer ?
#
loop_
_entity_poly.entity_id
_entity_poly.type
_entity_poly.pdbx_seq_one_letter_code
_entity_poly.pdbx_strand_id
1 'polypeptide(L)'
;MAFKYNEDGILQEVSSYIATTYKQHYSSGDVGEGIQTLDLIEAVGDAEAFCRSNAIKYLSRYDKKGTARVDIMKAMHYCILLMLSLIHI
;
A
#
# COMPACT_ATOMS: atom_id res chain seq x y z
N MET A 1 -17.80 16.01 6.63
CA MET A 1 -18.97 15.54 5.90
C MET A 1 -18.92 14.03 5.77
N ALA A 2 -20.03 13.36 6.08
CA ALA A 2 -20.10 11.91 5.99
C ALA A 2 -20.62 11.49 4.62
N PHE A 3 -19.94 10.54 4.02
CA PHE A 3 -20.41 9.95 2.77
C PHE A 3 -21.42 8.83 3.08
N LYS A 4 -22.22 8.50 2.08
CA LYS A 4 -23.34 7.58 2.28
C LYS A 4 -22.91 6.20 2.76
N TYR A 5 -21.76 5.72 2.30
CA TYR A 5 -21.29 4.37 2.63
C TYR A 5 -20.10 4.37 3.58
N ASN A 6 -19.95 5.46 4.34
CA ASN A 6 -18.85 5.59 5.29
C ASN A 6 -17.47 5.53 4.63
N GLU A 7 -17.39 6.04 3.39
CA GLU A 7 -16.12 6.03 2.67
C GLU A 7 -15.05 6.83 3.40
N ASP A 8 -15.45 7.94 4.04
CA ASP A 8 -14.51 8.75 4.80
C ASP A 8 -13.93 8.00 5.99
N GLY A 9 -14.75 7.21 6.69
CA GLY A 9 -14.25 6.38 7.79
C GLY A 9 -13.30 5.30 7.31
N ILE A 10 -13.62 4.69 6.16
CA ILE A 10 -12.77 3.66 5.59
C ILE A 10 -11.44 4.27 5.11
N LEU A 11 -11.49 5.45 4.50
CA LEU A 11 -10.27 6.14 4.10
C LEU A 11 -9.38 6.44 5.29
N GLN A 12 -9.97 6.84 6.42
CA GLN A 12 -9.20 7.09 7.62
C GLN A 12 -8.57 5.80 8.14
N GLU A 13 -9.29 4.70 8.07
CA GLU A 13 -8.76 3.40 8.48
C GLU A 13 -7.57 2.99 7.60
N VAL A 14 -7.67 3.20 6.30
CA VAL A 14 -6.57 2.91 5.38
C VAL A 14 -5.37 3.78 5.70
N SER A 15 -5.60 5.05 5.96
CA SER A 15 -4.52 5.97 6.33
C SER A 15 -3.80 5.52 7.60
N SER A 16 -4.56 5.09 8.60
CA SER A 16 -3.98 4.57 9.85
C SER A 16 -3.18 3.30 9.61
N TYR A 17 -3.69 2.43 8.77
CA TYR A 17 -2.97 1.20 8.41
C TYR A 17 -1.63 1.52 7.76
N ILE A 18 -1.63 2.45 6.81
CA ILE A 18 -0.40 2.82 6.12
C ILE A 18 0.62 3.40 7.11
N ALA A 19 0.15 4.23 8.03
CA ALA A 19 1.03 4.79 9.06
C ALA A 19 1.67 3.69 9.90
N THR A 20 0.91 2.62 10.19
CA THR A 20 1.45 1.48 10.94
C THR A 20 2.56 0.77 10.18
N THR A 21 2.43 0.63 8.86
CA THR A 21 3.47 -0.01 8.08
C THR A 21 4.77 0.77 8.13
N TYR A 22 4.70 2.08 8.13
CA TYR A 22 5.90 2.90 8.29
C TYR A 22 6.55 2.67 9.65
N LYS A 23 5.76 2.61 10.70
CA LYS A 23 6.29 2.33 12.03
C LYS A 23 6.99 0.98 12.10
N GLN A 24 6.38 -0.04 11.54
CA GLN A 24 6.93 -1.39 11.59
C GLN A 24 8.24 -1.51 10.82
N HIS A 25 8.33 -0.81 9.69
CA HIS A 25 9.47 -0.97 8.80
C HIS A 25 10.59 0.03 9.06
N TYR A 26 10.29 1.15 9.73
CA TYR A 26 11.24 2.25 9.84
C TYR A 26 11.61 2.61 11.26
N SER A 27 11.18 1.84 12.24
CA SER A 27 11.48 2.15 13.63
C SER A 27 12.71 1.44 14.17
N SER A 28 13.33 0.62 13.37
CA SER A 28 14.47 -0.19 13.83
C SER A 28 15.79 0.58 13.91
N GLY A 29 15.82 1.76 13.38
CA GLY A 29 17.02 2.58 13.45
C GLY A 29 18.00 2.40 12.31
N ASP A 30 17.87 1.33 11.56
CA ASP A 30 18.76 1.08 10.43
C ASP A 30 18.15 1.50 9.10
N VAL A 31 16.96 1.98 9.14
CA VAL A 31 16.19 2.22 7.93
C VAL A 31 16.50 3.55 7.30
N GLY A 32 16.86 4.52 8.13
CA GLY A 32 17.05 5.88 7.66
C GLY A 32 18.10 6.01 6.59
N GLU A 33 19.10 5.16 6.63
CA GLU A 33 20.17 5.20 5.65
C GLU A 33 19.91 4.29 4.48
N GLY A 34 18.86 3.46 4.56
CA GLY A 34 18.60 2.48 3.52
C GLY A 34 17.71 2.99 2.43
N ILE A 35 17.89 2.44 1.25
CA ILE A 35 16.99 2.67 0.16
C ILE A 35 15.83 1.69 0.32
N GLN A 36 14.60 2.18 0.30
CA GLN A 36 13.44 1.33 0.39
C GLN A 36 13.37 0.43 -0.84
N THR A 37 12.86 -0.77 -0.66
CA THR A 37 12.72 -1.70 -1.77
C THR A 37 11.94 -1.07 -2.92
N LEU A 38 10.88 -0.34 -2.61
CA LEU A 38 10.11 0.33 -3.65
C LEU A 38 10.93 1.37 -4.39
N ASP A 39 11.84 2.05 -3.70
CA ASP A 39 12.72 3.01 -4.36
C ASP A 39 13.62 2.33 -5.38
N LEU A 40 14.13 1.14 -5.04
CA LEU A 40 14.93 0.38 -6.00
C LEU A 40 14.10 -0.06 -7.19
N ILE A 41 12.90 -0.52 -6.95
CA ILE A 41 11.99 -0.97 -8.01
C ILE A 41 11.66 0.21 -8.93
N GLU A 42 11.43 1.37 -8.35
CA GLU A 42 11.17 2.58 -9.14
C GLU A 42 12.39 2.97 -9.98
N ALA A 43 13.57 2.85 -9.39
CA ALA A 43 14.80 3.23 -10.07
C ALA A 43 15.06 2.39 -11.33
N VAL A 44 14.61 1.13 -11.33
CA VAL A 44 14.74 0.28 -12.52
C VAL A 44 13.51 0.33 -13.42
N GLY A 45 12.54 1.15 -13.09
CA GLY A 45 11.40 1.38 -13.98
C GLY A 45 10.23 0.41 -13.82
N ASP A 46 10.21 -0.38 -12.75
CA ASP A 46 9.20 -1.42 -12.58
C ASP A 46 8.13 -1.09 -11.55
N ALA A 47 8.10 0.14 -11.02
CA ALA A 47 7.20 0.47 -9.92
C ALA A 47 5.73 0.30 -10.31
N GLU A 48 5.35 0.71 -11.51
CA GLU A 48 3.96 0.59 -11.95
C GLU A 48 3.54 -0.86 -12.01
N ALA A 49 4.33 -1.70 -12.66
CA ALA A 49 4.00 -3.12 -12.80
C ALA A 49 4.01 -3.82 -11.45
N PHE A 50 4.96 -3.49 -10.60
CA PHE A 50 5.07 -4.06 -9.26
C PHE A 50 3.83 -3.75 -8.42
N CYS A 51 3.42 -2.49 -8.39
CA CYS A 51 2.28 -2.07 -7.59
C CYS A 51 0.98 -2.67 -8.12
N ARG A 52 0.81 -2.69 -9.44
CA ARG A 52 -0.38 -3.30 -10.03
C ARG A 52 -0.46 -4.79 -9.71
N SER A 53 0.64 -5.50 -9.86
CA SER A 53 0.67 -6.93 -9.61
C SER A 53 0.40 -7.25 -8.15
N ASN A 54 0.91 -6.45 -7.23
CA ASN A 54 0.64 -6.67 -5.81
C ASN A 54 -0.81 -6.36 -5.45
N ALA A 55 -1.40 -5.33 -6.03
CA ALA A 55 -2.80 -5.05 -5.81
C ALA A 55 -3.67 -6.22 -6.27
N ILE A 56 -3.37 -6.76 -7.46
CA ILE A 56 -4.09 -7.92 -7.99
C ILE A 56 -3.91 -9.12 -7.07
N LYS A 57 -2.69 -9.37 -6.62
CA LYS A 57 -2.40 -10.49 -5.74
C LYS A 57 -3.26 -10.45 -4.48
N TYR A 58 -3.32 -9.31 -3.81
CA TYR A 58 -4.07 -9.21 -2.57
C TYR A 58 -5.57 -9.27 -2.80
N LEU A 59 -6.06 -8.71 -3.89
CA LEU A 59 -7.47 -8.82 -4.22
C LEU A 59 -7.87 -10.23 -4.59
N SER A 60 -6.95 -11.01 -5.17
CA SER A 60 -7.26 -12.38 -5.57
C SER A 60 -7.32 -13.35 -4.38
N ARG A 61 -6.75 -12.96 -3.23
CA ARG A 61 -6.66 -13.88 -2.10
C ARG A 61 -7.44 -13.45 -0.87
N TYR A 62 -8.06 -12.28 -0.88
CA TYR A 62 -8.66 -11.72 0.34
C TYR A 62 -9.71 -12.64 0.95
N ASP A 63 -10.36 -13.48 0.15
CA ASP A 63 -11.44 -14.35 0.62
C ASP A 63 -10.97 -15.78 0.90
N LYS A 64 -9.66 -16.02 0.96
CA LYS A 64 -9.14 -17.40 1.01
C LYS A 64 -8.40 -17.76 2.30
N LYS A 65 -7.94 -16.78 3.07
CA LYS A 65 -7.05 -17.07 4.19
C LYS A 65 -7.54 -16.56 5.54
N GLY A 66 -8.74 -16.05 5.60
CA GLY A 66 -9.24 -15.48 6.86
C GLY A 66 -8.61 -14.14 7.21
N THR A 67 -7.92 -13.50 6.28
CA THR A 67 -7.28 -12.20 6.48
C THR A 67 -7.84 -11.16 5.52
N ALA A 68 -9.15 -11.23 5.29
CA ALA A 68 -9.79 -10.40 4.25
C ALA A 68 -9.52 -8.92 4.43
N ARG A 69 -9.68 -8.42 5.65
CA ARG A 69 -9.54 -6.99 5.90
C ARG A 69 -8.12 -6.51 5.63
N VAL A 70 -7.13 -7.26 6.09
CA VAL A 70 -5.73 -6.90 5.87
C VAL A 70 -5.37 -6.97 4.40
N ASP A 71 -5.84 -8.00 3.70
CA ASP A 71 -5.53 -8.15 2.28
C ASP A 71 -6.12 -7.01 1.46
N ILE A 72 -7.34 -6.57 1.78
CA ILE A 72 -7.95 -5.44 1.09
C ILE A 72 -7.18 -4.15 1.40
N MET A 73 -6.75 -3.96 2.65
CA MET A 73 -5.93 -2.81 3.01
C MET A 73 -4.63 -2.77 2.23
N LYS A 74 -3.98 -3.93 2.08
CA LYS A 74 -2.75 -4.02 1.30
C LYS A 74 -3.00 -3.69 -0.16
N ALA A 75 -4.09 -4.20 -0.71
CA ALA A 75 -4.46 -3.89 -2.10
C ALA A 75 -4.66 -2.39 -2.28
N MET A 76 -5.35 -1.74 -1.35
CA MET A 76 -5.56 -0.31 -1.42
C MET A 76 -4.27 0.47 -1.30
N HIS A 77 -3.37 0.04 -0.42
CA HIS A 77 -2.06 0.68 -0.28
C HIS A 77 -1.28 0.61 -1.61
N TYR A 78 -1.29 -0.56 -2.25
CA TYR A 78 -0.62 -0.68 -3.54
C TYR A 78 -1.29 0.14 -4.63
N CYS A 79 -2.61 0.32 -4.56
CA CYS A 79 -3.30 1.21 -5.50
C CYS A 79 -2.86 2.66 -5.31
N ILE A 80 -2.66 3.09 -4.07
CA ILE A 80 -2.17 4.43 -3.79
C ILE A 80 -0.77 4.61 -4.35
N LEU A 81 0.09 3.61 -4.16
CA LEU A 81 1.45 3.66 -4.70
C LEU A 81 1.45 3.61 -6.22
N LEU A 82 0.49 2.90 -6.80
CA LEU A 82 0.31 2.88 -8.24
C LEU A 82 -0.03 4.27 -8.77
N MET A 83 -0.92 4.98 -8.10
CA MET A 83 -1.24 6.35 -8.47
C MET A 83 -0.02 7.24 -8.40
N LEU A 84 0.80 7.06 -7.37
CA LEU A 84 2.03 7.83 -7.24
C LEU A 84 2.96 7.57 -8.42
N SER A 85 3.06 6.32 -8.86
CA SER A 85 3.95 5.96 -9.98
C SER A 85 3.53 6.64 -11.28
N LEU A 86 2.26 6.98 -11.43
CA LEU A 86 1.77 7.66 -12.63
C LEU A 86 2.09 9.15 -12.63
N ILE A 87 2.37 9.72 -11.48
CA ILE A 87 2.66 11.14 -11.36
C ILE A 87 4.06 11.48 -11.88
N HIS A 88 4.94 10.51 -11.87
CA HIS A 88 6.34 10.70 -12.22
C HIS A 88 6.63 10.50 -13.70
N ILE A 89 5.63 10.53 -14.51
CA ILE A 89 5.80 10.40 -15.96
C ILE A 89 6.36 11.68 -16.58
#